data_78ad25b69792bd16d5df2f0f5be53281
#
_entry.id   78ad25b69792bd16d5df2f0f5be53281
#
_cell.length_a   1.000
_cell.length_b   1.000
_cell.length_c   1.000
_cell.angle_alpha   90.00
_cell.angle_beta   90.00
_cell.angle_gamma   90.00
#
_symmetry.space_group_name_H-M   'P 1'
#
loop_
_entity.id
_entity.type
_entity.pdbx_description
1 polymer ?
#
loop_
_entity_poly.entity_id
_entity_poly.type
_entity_poly.pdbx_seq_one_letter_code
_entity_poly.pdbx_strand_id
1 'polypeptide(L)'
;HGLSLSVPEGKVTSIIGPNGCGKSTTLKALARIWPCYKGNVTFNGEDIKKFSHREFAQKLAILTQAPQSPADLTVKDLVEMGRFPHRNWFGRKSMEDDAHVEWALGQTNMLGMQHRLLNTLSGGERQRAWIAMALAQRPQVLLLDEPTTYLDICHQLEVMQLLEKLNRELQLTVVMAVS
;
A
#
# COMPACT_ATOMS: atom_id res chain seq x y z
N HIS A 1 -15.59 20.68 -4.17
CA HIS A 1 -14.85 21.75 -3.49
C HIS A 1 -13.36 21.52 -3.75
N GLY A 2 -12.61 22.59 -4.08
CA GLY A 2 -11.18 22.49 -4.38
C GLY A 2 -10.39 22.09 -3.12
N LEU A 3 -9.58 21.02 -3.23
CA LEU A 3 -8.63 20.60 -2.21
C LEU A 3 -7.22 20.81 -2.75
N SER A 4 -6.37 21.51 -2.00
CA SER A 4 -4.93 21.59 -2.24
C SER A 4 -4.21 20.90 -1.09
N LEU A 5 -3.41 19.88 -1.39
CA LEU A 5 -2.67 19.07 -0.43
C LEU A 5 -1.24 18.91 -0.92
N SER A 6 -0.29 19.06 -0.02
CA SER A 6 1.12 18.73 -0.24
C SER A 6 1.52 17.62 0.71
N VAL A 7 2.16 16.58 0.17
CA VAL A 7 2.68 15.44 0.94
C VAL A 7 4.20 15.53 0.95
N PRO A 8 4.84 15.79 2.11
CA PRO A 8 6.30 15.84 2.21
C PRO A 8 6.90 14.43 2.02
N GLU A 9 7.99 14.37 1.25
CA GLU A 9 8.74 13.12 1.04
C GLU A 9 9.29 12.56 2.35
N GLY A 10 9.28 11.24 2.49
CA GLY A 10 9.80 10.54 3.67
C GLY A 10 9.04 10.83 4.97
N LYS A 11 7.81 11.35 4.88
CA LYS A 11 6.97 11.63 6.06
C LYS A 11 5.70 10.80 6.06
N VAL A 12 5.11 10.68 7.26
CA VAL A 12 3.76 10.15 7.44
C VAL A 12 2.78 11.31 7.45
N THR A 13 1.80 11.28 6.54
CA THR A 13 0.74 12.29 6.43
C THR A 13 -0.61 11.61 6.68
N SER A 14 -1.39 12.13 7.63
CA SER A 14 -2.74 11.63 7.92
C SER A 14 -3.80 12.60 7.41
N ILE A 15 -4.76 12.08 6.64
CA ILE A 15 -5.97 12.79 6.20
C ILE A 15 -7.08 12.40 7.17
N ILE A 16 -7.48 13.32 8.04
CA ILE A 16 -8.47 13.07 9.08
C ILE A 16 -9.79 13.78 8.72
N GLY A 17 -10.90 13.13 8.96
CA GLY A 17 -12.22 13.70 8.74
C GLY A 17 -13.34 12.68 8.89
N PRO A 18 -14.61 13.13 8.98
CA PRO A 18 -15.75 12.24 9.14
C PRO A 18 -15.95 11.32 7.93
N ASN A 19 -16.72 10.24 8.14
CA ASN A 19 -17.07 9.35 7.01
C ASN A 19 -17.82 10.11 5.92
N GLY A 20 -17.50 9.81 4.66
CA GLY A 20 -18.12 10.46 3.50
C GLY A 20 -17.54 11.83 3.11
N CYS A 21 -16.54 12.38 3.83
CA CYS A 21 -15.95 13.69 3.47
C CYS A 21 -14.99 13.64 2.26
N GLY A 22 -14.74 12.46 1.69
CA GLY A 22 -13.94 12.31 0.47
C GLY A 22 -12.52 11.85 0.66
N LYS A 23 -12.11 11.36 1.84
CA LYS A 23 -10.75 10.84 2.11
C LYS A 23 -10.33 9.75 1.12
N SER A 24 -11.12 8.68 1.01
CA SER A 24 -10.87 7.56 0.09
C SER A 24 -10.89 8.01 -1.38
N THR A 25 -11.77 8.97 -1.72
CA THR A 25 -11.81 9.58 -3.06
C THR A 25 -10.50 10.30 -3.37
N THR A 26 -9.97 11.05 -2.40
CA THR A 26 -8.68 11.73 -2.53
C THR A 26 -7.54 10.73 -2.75
N LEU A 27 -7.45 9.67 -1.94
CA LEU A 27 -6.43 8.63 -2.12
C LEU A 27 -6.53 7.95 -3.49
N LYS A 28 -7.75 7.62 -3.95
CA LYS A 28 -7.98 7.01 -5.27
C LYS A 28 -7.62 7.95 -6.43
N ALA A 29 -7.84 9.26 -6.26
CA ALA A 29 -7.40 10.26 -7.23
C ALA A 29 -5.87 10.39 -7.27
N LEU A 30 -5.19 10.41 -6.11
CA LEU A 30 -3.74 10.39 -6.01
C LEU A 30 -3.13 9.14 -6.66
N ALA A 31 -3.78 7.98 -6.52
CA ALA A 31 -3.35 6.72 -7.12
C ALA A 31 -3.73 6.56 -8.60
N ARG A 32 -4.37 7.54 -9.24
CA ARG A 32 -4.92 7.45 -10.62
C ARG A 32 -5.93 6.30 -10.82
N ILE A 33 -6.55 5.81 -9.75
CA ILE A 33 -7.66 4.85 -9.87
C ILE A 33 -8.92 5.58 -10.35
N TRP A 34 -9.14 6.80 -9.83
CA TRP A 34 -10.21 7.66 -10.28
C TRP A 34 -9.67 8.91 -10.98
N PRO A 35 -10.33 9.38 -12.03
CA PRO A 35 -9.91 10.58 -12.73
C PRO A 35 -10.09 11.82 -11.84
N CYS A 36 -9.10 12.71 -11.87
CA CYS A 36 -9.23 14.04 -11.29
C CYS A 36 -9.99 14.92 -12.31
N TYR A 37 -11.24 15.29 -12.01
CA TYR A 37 -12.07 16.07 -12.91
C TYR A 37 -11.63 17.53 -13.03
N LYS A 38 -11.09 18.11 -11.95
CA LYS A 38 -10.59 19.50 -11.91
C LYS A 38 -9.30 19.52 -11.10
N GLY A 39 -8.35 20.35 -11.53
CA GLY A 39 -7.03 20.42 -10.91
C GLY A 39 -6.04 19.42 -11.50
N ASN A 40 -4.91 19.30 -10.85
CA ASN A 40 -3.83 18.39 -11.23
C ASN A 40 -3.22 17.73 -9.99
N VAL A 41 -2.62 16.57 -10.20
CA VAL A 41 -1.82 15.86 -9.21
C VAL A 41 -0.41 15.76 -9.76
N THR A 42 0.57 16.12 -8.96
CA THR A 42 1.98 16.03 -9.32
C THR A 42 2.71 15.06 -8.40
N PHE A 43 3.68 14.35 -8.96
CA PHE A 43 4.60 13.47 -8.25
C PHE A 43 6.03 13.98 -8.54
N ASN A 44 6.76 14.41 -7.50
CA ASN A 44 8.07 15.03 -7.63
C ASN A 44 8.11 16.20 -8.64
N GLY A 45 7.05 17.04 -8.63
CA GLY A 45 6.91 18.19 -9.53
C GLY A 45 6.41 17.86 -10.94
N GLU A 46 6.24 16.60 -11.29
CA GLU A 46 5.76 16.16 -12.61
C GLU A 46 4.31 15.70 -12.54
N ASP A 47 3.48 16.10 -13.54
CA ASP A 47 2.08 15.67 -13.61
C ASP A 47 2.01 14.13 -13.73
N ILE A 48 1.23 13.50 -12.86
CA ILE A 48 1.10 12.03 -12.85
C ILE A 48 0.57 11.44 -14.16
N LYS A 49 -0.09 12.26 -15.00
CA LYS A 49 -0.59 11.86 -16.32
C LYS A 49 0.53 11.58 -17.32
N LYS A 50 1.74 12.11 -17.09
CA LYS A 50 2.90 11.88 -17.97
C LYS A 50 3.53 10.49 -17.79
N PHE A 51 3.35 9.87 -16.61
CA PHE A 51 3.81 8.51 -16.39
C PHE A 51 2.91 7.50 -17.09
N SER A 52 3.45 6.45 -17.64
CA SER A 52 2.65 5.26 -17.99
C SER A 52 2.00 4.67 -16.73
N HIS A 53 0.92 3.91 -16.88
CA HIS A 53 0.29 3.26 -15.72
C HIS A 53 1.26 2.35 -14.97
N ARG A 54 2.13 1.66 -15.71
CA ARG A 54 3.11 0.75 -15.14
C ARG A 54 4.20 1.49 -14.37
N GLU A 55 4.79 2.53 -14.95
CA GLU A 55 5.81 3.36 -14.28
C GLU A 55 5.26 3.97 -13.00
N PHE A 56 4.02 4.48 -13.04
CA PHE A 56 3.40 5.06 -11.87
C PHE A 56 3.10 3.99 -10.80
N ALA A 57 2.63 2.79 -11.21
CA ALA A 57 2.43 1.67 -10.31
C ALA A 57 3.72 1.14 -9.67
N GLN A 58 4.91 1.36 -10.26
CA GLN A 58 6.18 1.06 -9.61
C GLN A 58 6.59 2.07 -8.53
N LYS A 59 6.04 3.28 -8.58
CA LYS A 59 6.38 4.38 -7.64
C LYS A 59 5.42 4.49 -6.47
N LEU A 60 4.16 4.11 -6.65
CA LEU A 60 3.10 4.30 -5.69
C LEU A 60 2.28 3.03 -5.50
N ALA A 61 2.16 2.59 -4.26
CA ALA A 61 1.25 1.52 -3.86
C ALA A 61 0.05 2.09 -3.11
N ILE A 62 -1.11 1.47 -3.27
CA ILE A 62 -2.32 1.79 -2.52
C ILE A 62 -2.96 0.54 -1.94
N LEU A 63 -3.32 0.62 -0.66
CA LEU A 63 -4.18 -0.35 0.00
C LEU A 63 -5.53 0.30 0.26
N THR A 64 -6.56 -0.21 -0.39
CA THR A 64 -7.95 0.21 -0.16
C THR A 64 -8.54 -0.51 1.05
N GLN A 65 -9.62 0.03 1.61
CA GLN A 65 -10.30 -0.54 2.75
C GLN A 65 -10.72 -2.00 2.48
N ALA A 66 -10.36 -2.91 3.40
CA ALA A 66 -10.74 -4.32 3.44
C ALA A 66 -10.72 -5.04 2.07
N PRO A 67 -9.56 -5.19 1.41
CA PRO A 67 -9.50 -5.92 0.16
C PRO A 67 -9.98 -7.37 0.38
N GLN A 68 -10.93 -7.80 -0.44
CA GLN A 68 -11.34 -9.20 -0.46
C GLN A 68 -10.25 -10.03 -1.14
N SER A 69 -9.80 -11.08 -0.46
CA SER A 69 -8.88 -12.04 -1.04
C SER A 69 -9.59 -13.36 -1.37
N PRO A 70 -9.23 -14.02 -2.47
CA PRO A 70 -9.64 -15.40 -2.70
C PRO A 70 -9.27 -16.27 -1.50
N ALA A 71 -10.13 -17.23 -1.15
CA ALA A 71 -9.99 -18.07 0.03
C ALA A 71 -8.72 -18.95 0.03
N ASP A 72 -8.22 -19.27 -1.16
CA ASP A 72 -7.17 -20.27 -1.39
C ASP A 72 -5.77 -19.69 -1.56
N LEU A 73 -5.60 -18.37 -1.35
CA LEU A 73 -4.29 -17.74 -1.46
C LEU A 73 -3.50 -17.86 -0.16
N THR A 74 -2.23 -18.23 -0.29
CA THR A 74 -1.26 -18.13 0.81
C THR A 74 -0.78 -16.67 0.96
N VAL A 75 -0.17 -16.38 2.12
CA VAL A 75 0.50 -15.08 2.35
C VAL A 75 1.54 -14.81 1.26
N LYS A 76 2.35 -15.81 0.90
CA LYS A 76 3.37 -15.67 -0.15
C LYS A 76 2.74 -15.34 -1.50
N ASP A 77 1.67 -16.05 -1.90
CA ASP A 77 0.98 -15.77 -3.16
C ASP A 77 0.46 -14.33 -3.23
N LEU A 78 -0.11 -13.84 -2.12
CA LEU A 78 -0.54 -12.45 -2.03
C LEU A 78 0.63 -11.48 -2.21
N VAL A 79 1.73 -11.69 -1.48
CA VAL A 79 2.88 -10.78 -1.53
C VAL A 79 3.53 -10.77 -2.91
N GLU A 80 3.55 -11.92 -3.60
CA GLU A 80 4.02 -12.02 -4.99
C GLU A 80 3.21 -11.17 -5.98
N MET A 81 1.92 -10.92 -5.71
CA MET A 81 1.10 -10.03 -6.54
C MET A 81 1.62 -8.59 -6.53
N GLY A 82 2.28 -8.16 -5.46
CA GLY A 82 2.95 -6.85 -5.40
C GLY A 82 4.03 -6.67 -6.47
N ARG A 83 4.54 -7.75 -7.04
CA ARG A 83 5.56 -7.70 -8.11
C ARG A 83 5.01 -7.51 -9.52
N PHE A 84 3.67 -7.54 -9.72
CA PHE A 84 3.09 -7.39 -11.06
C PHE A 84 3.58 -6.17 -11.86
N PRO A 85 3.73 -4.97 -11.29
CA PRO A 85 4.23 -3.82 -12.04
C PRO A 85 5.67 -3.97 -12.55
N HIS A 86 6.45 -4.90 -11.97
CA HIS A 86 7.85 -5.14 -12.32
C HIS A 86 8.03 -6.30 -13.30
N ARG A 87 7.05 -7.22 -13.40
CA ARG A 87 7.14 -8.39 -14.29
C ARG A 87 7.13 -7.99 -15.77
N ASN A 88 7.91 -8.70 -16.58
CA ASN A 88 7.94 -8.51 -18.02
C ASN A 88 6.60 -8.89 -18.67
N TRP A 89 6.41 -8.48 -19.95
CA TRP A 89 5.21 -8.79 -20.76
C TRP A 89 4.82 -10.28 -20.72
N PHE A 90 5.78 -11.18 -20.60
CA PHE A 90 5.54 -12.63 -20.49
C PHE A 90 5.21 -13.11 -19.08
N GLY A 91 5.07 -12.23 -18.10
CA GLY A 91 4.70 -12.58 -16.72
C GLY A 91 5.70 -13.46 -15.98
N ARG A 92 6.89 -13.69 -16.53
CA ARG A 92 7.90 -14.55 -15.90
C ARG A 92 8.42 -13.89 -14.62
N LYS A 93 8.40 -14.69 -13.56
CA LYS A 93 8.99 -14.37 -12.27
C LYS A 93 10.51 -14.39 -12.41
N SER A 94 11.17 -13.41 -11.82
CA SER A 94 12.64 -13.35 -11.75
C SER A 94 13.13 -13.75 -10.35
N MET A 95 14.41 -14.13 -10.23
CA MET A 95 15.03 -14.35 -8.92
C MET A 95 15.02 -13.07 -8.06
N GLU A 96 15.07 -11.91 -8.68
CA GLU A 96 14.96 -10.62 -8.01
C GLU A 96 13.57 -10.42 -7.40
N ASP A 97 12.50 -10.92 -8.06
CA ASP A 97 11.14 -10.87 -7.51
C ASP A 97 11.03 -11.68 -6.23
N ASP A 98 11.66 -12.87 -6.18
CA ASP A 98 11.67 -13.70 -4.97
C ASP A 98 12.39 -13.01 -3.81
N ALA A 99 13.52 -12.38 -4.06
CA ALA A 99 14.25 -11.63 -3.04
C ALA A 99 13.43 -10.45 -2.49
N HIS A 100 12.69 -9.73 -3.36
CA HIS A 100 11.81 -8.64 -2.93
C HIS A 100 10.61 -9.14 -2.12
N VAL A 101 10.04 -10.29 -2.47
CA VAL A 101 8.95 -10.94 -1.71
C VAL A 101 9.44 -11.34 -0.32
N GLU A 102 10.57 -12.04 -0.23
CA GLU A 102 11.16 -12.46 1.04
C GLU A 102 11.51 -11.26 1.92
N TRP A 103 12.12 -10.23 1.34
CA TRP A 103 12.40 -8.98 2.04
C TRP A 103 11.13 -8.33 2.60
N ALA A 104 10.06 -8.22 1.80
CA ALA A 104 8.80 -7.61 2.24
C ALA A 104 8.14 -8.41 3.38
N LEU A 105 8.16 -9.74 3.28
CA LEU A 105 7.71 -10.63 4.35
C LEU A 105 8.53 -10.44 5.64
N GLY A 106 9.84 -10.26 5.52
CA GLY A 106 10.72 -9.97 6.65
C GLY A 106 10.40 -8.64 7.33
N GLN A 107 10.21 -7.57 6.54
CA GLN A 107 9.88 -6.24 7.06
C GLN A 107 8.57 -6.20 7.85
N THR A 108 7.63 -7.06 7.50
CA THR A 108 6.29 -7.12 8.12
C THR A 108 6.12 -8.25 9.14
N ASN A 109 7.21 -8.96 9.49
CA ASN A 109 7.21 -10.12 10.38
C ASN A 109 6.26 -11.26 9.91
N MET A 110 6.15 -11.46 8.59
CA MET A 110 5.28 -12.48 8.00
C MET A 110 6.02 -13.70 7.43
N LEU A 111 7.36 -13.76 7.50
CA LEU A 111 8.16 -14.89 6.99
C LEU A 111 7.72 -16.25 7.54
N GLY A 112 7.48 -16.35 8.83
CA GLY A 112 7.03 -17.60 9.48
C GLY A 112 5.62 -18.03 9.10
N MET A 113 4.85 -17.14 8.44
CA MET A 113 3.46 -17.37 8.05
C MET A 113 3.28 -17.45 6.53
N GLN A 114 4.35 -17.42 5.75
CA GLN A 114 4.29 -17.28 4.29
C GLN A 114 3.46 -18.37 3.59
N HIS A 115 3.37 -19.57 4.15
CA HIS A 115 2.62 -20.70 3.61
C HIS A 115 1.22 -20.85 4.21
N ARG A 116 0.82 -19.99 5.15
CA ARG A 116 -0.54 -20.01 5.70
C ARG A 116 -1.52 -19.38 4.72
N LEU A 117 -2.74 -19.91 4.70
CA LEU A 117 -3.85 -19.35 3.93
C LEU A 117 -4.32 -18.03 4.56
N LEU A 118 -4.64 -17.03 3.73
CA LEU A 118 -5.08 -15.71 4.18
C LEU A 118 -6.35 -15.74 5.05
N ASN A 119 -7.25 -16.66 4.78
CA ASN A 119 -8.49 -16.83 5.54
C ASN A 119 -8.27 -17.38 6.97
N THR A 120 -7.09 -17.95 7.27
CA THR A 120 -6.72 -18.47 8.58
C THR A 120 -6.01 -17.44 9.47
N LEU A 121 -5.75 -16.25 8.94
CA LEU A 121 -5.05 -15.18 9.65
C LEU A 121 -6.01 -14.36 10.51
N SER A 122 -5.51 -13.84 11.63
CA SER A 122 -6.18 -12.78 12.38
C SER A 122 -6.30 -11.49 11.55
N GLY A 123 -7.14 -10.55 11.98
CA GLY A 123 -7.27 -9.25 11.30
C GLY A 123 -5.94 -8.52 11.17
N GLY A 124 -5.16 -8.45 12.24
CA GLY A 124 -3.85 -7.80 12.24
C GLY A 124 -2.81 -8.51 11.38
N GLU A 125 -2.75 -9.86 11.44
CA GLU A 125 -1.88 -10.65 10.55
C GLU A 125 -2.24 -10.44 9.08
N ARG A 126 -3.53 -10.41 8.76
CA ARG A 126 -4.02 -10.15 7.41
C ARG A 126 -3.64 -8.76 6.93
N GLN A 127 -3.78 -7.75 7.78
CA GLN A 127 -3.36 -6.38 7.46
C GLN A 127 -1.85 -6.29 7.19
N ARG A 128 -1.01 -6.97 7.99
CA ARG A 128 0.42 -7.06 7.75
C ARG A 128 0.76 -7.75 6.43
N ALA A 129 0.01 -8.78 6.05
CA ALA A 129 0.19 -9.45 4.75
C ALA A 129 -0.13 -8.51 3.56
N TRP A 130 -1.18 -7.70 3.66
CA TRP A 130 -1.50 -6.67 2.65
C TRP A 130 -0.42 -5.58 2.58
N ILE A 131 0.11 -5.15 3.72
CA ILE A 131 1.23 -4.20 3.75
C ILE A 131 2.47 -4.84 3.12
N ALA A 132 2.75 -6.12 3.37
CA ALA A 132 3.85 -6.84 2.72
C ALA A 132 3.70 -6.89 1.20
N MET A 133 2.50 -7.14 0.68
CA MET A 133 2.22 -7.08 -0.74
C MET A 133 2.54 -5.70 -1.34
N ALA A 134 2.10 -4.64 -0.68
CA ALA A 134 2.38 -3.28 -1.12
C ALA A 134 3.89 -2.96 -1.06
N LEU A 135 4.60 -3.42 -0.04
CA LEU A 135 6.05 -3.26 0.10
C LEU A 135 6.85 -4.03 -0.95
N ALA A 136 6.40 -5.23 -1.35
CA ALA A 136 7.05 -6.02 -2.39
C ALA A 136 7.13 -5.26 -3.72
N GLN A 137 6.23 -4.33 -3.96
CA GLN A 137 6.25 -3.40 -5.10
C GLN A 137 7.43 -2.40 -5.04
N ARG A 138 8.09 -2.22 -3.87
CA ARG A 138 9.16 -1.24 -3.64
C ARG A 138 8.71 0.20 -3.95
N PRO A 139 7.58 0.64 -3.44
CA PRO A 139 7.05 1.95 -3.74
C PRO A 139 7.83 3.05 -3.04
N GLN A 140 7.79 4.28 -3.58
CA GLN A 140 8.25 5.51 -2.93
C GLN A 140 7.15 6.09 -2.03
N VAL A 141 5.88 5.86 -2.39
CA VAL A 141 4.70 6.33 -1.66
C VAL A 141 3.75 5.17 -1.40
N LEU A 142 3.31 5.03 -0.16
CA LEU A 142 2.28 4.08 0.27
C LEU A 142 1.04 4.85 0.71
N LEU A 143 -0.07 4.62 0.00
CA LEU A 143 -1.38 5.16 0.35
C LEU A 143 -2.20 4.10 1.08
N LEU A 144 -2.80 4.45 2.21
CA LEU A 144 -3.55 3.55 3.06
C LEU A 144 -4.94 4.14 3.36
N ASP A 145 -5.98 3.43 2.94
CA ASP A 145 -7.36 3.82 3.19
C ASP A 145 -7.90 3.05 4.40
N GLU A 146 -7.98 3.74 5.54
CA GLU A 146 -8.43 3.20 6.82
C GLU A 146 -7.71 1.90 7.24
N PRO A 147 -6.37 1.91 7.38
CA PRO A 147 -5.57 0.69 7.56
C PRO A 147 -5.81 -0.04 8.88
N THR A 148 -6.49 0.58 9.83
CA THR A 148 -6.73 0.02 11.18
C THR A 148 -8.21 -0.25 11.46
N THR A 149 -9.10 0.01 10.51
CA THR A 149 -10.54 -0.24 10.66
C THR A 149 -10.80 -1.73 10.84
N TYR A 150 -11.73 -2.06 11.75
CA TYR A 150 -12.08 -3.44 12.15
C TYR A 150 -11.00 -4.22 12.93
N LEU A 151 -9.92 -3.57 13.34
CA LEU A 151 -8.91 -4.15 14.22
C LEU A 151 -9.19 -3.75 15.69
N ASP A 152 -8.90 -4.64 16.64
CA ASP A 152 -8.84 -4.26 18.04
C ASP A 152 -7.64 -3.32 18.32
N ILE A 153 -7.66 -2.67 19.47
CA ILE A 153 -6.69 -1.62 19.83
C ILE A 153 -5.24 -2.12 19.79
N CYS A 154 -5.00 -3.37 20.17
CA CYS A 154 -3.66 -3.94 20.17
C CYS A 154 -3.13 -4.07 18.73
N HIS A 155 -3.94 -4.65 17.84
CA HIS A 155 -3.57 -4.80 16.44
C HIS A 155 -3.49 -3.46 15.69
N GLN A 156 -4.33 -2.48 16.06
CA GLN A 156 -4.19 -1.11 15.52
C GLN A 156 -2.82 -0.53 15.85
N LEU A 157 -2.39 -0.66 17.13
CA LEU A 157 -1.09 -0.17 17.55
C LEU A 157 0.06 -0.87 16.83
N GLU A 158 -0.01 -2.19 16.67
CA GLU A 158 1.00 -2.96 15.93
C GLU A 158 1.14 -2.49 14.48
N VAL A 159 0.02 -2.24 13.79
CA VAL A 159 0.03 -1.73 12.42
C VAL A 159 0.63 -0.32 12.35
N MET A 160 0.27 0.55 13.29
CA MET A 160 0.83 1.91 13.34
C MET A 160 2.34 1.91 13.62
N GLN A 161 2.81 1.08 14.55
CA GLN A 161 4.24 0.89 14.83
C GLN A 161 4.99 0.34 13.62
N LEU A 162 4.40 -0.62 12.89
CA LEU A 162 4.96 -1.12 11.65
C LEU A 162 5.12 0.00 10.61
N LEU A 163 4.08 0.82 10.38
CA LEU A 163 4.14 1.92 9.43
C LEU A 163 5.18 2.97 9.81
N GLU A 164 5.30 3.29 11.10
CA GLU A 164 6.32 4.20 11.62
C GLU A 164 7.74 3.63 11.39
N LYS A 165 7.95 2.34 11.69
CA LYS A 165 9.21 1.63 11.41
C LYS A 165 9.56 1.72 9.93
N LEU A 166 8.63 1.37 9.04
CA LEU A 166 8.84 1.39 7.59
C LEU A 166 9.17 2.80 7.08
N ASN A 167 8.48 3.82 7.57
CA ASN A 167 8.78 5.21 7.24
C ASN A 167 10.20 5.59 7.66
N ARG A 168 10.57 5.30 8.92
CA ARG A 168 11.89 5.67 9.48
C ARG A 168 13.04 4.93 8.80
N GLU A 169 12.92 3.60 8.63
CA GLU A 169 14.02 2.76 8.14
C GLU A 169 14.17 2.79 6.62
N LEU A 170 13.05 2.93 5.88
CA LEU A 170 13.04 2.88 4.43
C LEU A 170 12.85 4.27 3.78
N GLN A 171 12.69 5.32 4.58
CA GLN A 171 12.32 6.67 4.12
C GLN A 171 11.05 6.66 3.23
N LEU A 172 10.16 5.69 3.51
CA LEU A 172 8.91 5.50 2.77
C LEU A 172 7.94 6.65 3.08
N THR A 173 7.46 7.34 2.06
CA THR A 173 6.39 8.33 2.24
C THR A 173 5.07 7.59 2.47
N VAL A 174 4.37 7.88 3.56
CA VAL A 174 3.10 7.23 3.89
C VAL A 174 1.99 8.26 3.95
N VAL A 175 0.89 8.02 3.26
CA VAL A 175 -0.34 8.81 3.35
C VAL A 175 -1.46 7.91 3.79
N MET A 176 -2.11 8.22 4.90
CA MET A 176 -3.21 7.43 5.42
C MET A 176 -4.48 8.26 5.58
N ALA A 177 -5.62 7.69 5.22
CA ALA A 177 -6.93 8.21 5.58
C ALA A 177 -7.38 7.56 6.88
N VAL A 178 -7.83 8.37 7.84
CA VAL A 178 -8.28 7.93 9.16
C VAL A 178 -9.62 8.59 9.48
N SER A 179 -10.55 7.84 10.03
CA SER A 179 -11.87 8.31 10.47
C SER A 179 -11.95 8.42 11.99
#